data_b478493f8a08a05fe84f08513f22f2bb
#
_entry.id   b478493f8a08a05fe84f08513f22f2bb
#
_cell.length_a   1.000
_cell.length_b   1.000
_cell.length_c   1.000
_cell.angle_alpha   90.00
_cell.angle_beta   90.00
_cell.angle_gamma   90.00
#
_symmetry.space_group_name_H-M   'P 1'
#
loop_
_entity.id
_entity.type
_entity.pdbx_description
1 polymer ?
#
loop_
_entity_poly.entity_id
_entity_poly.type
_entity_poly.pdbx_seq_one_letter_code
_entity_poly.pdbx_strand_id
1 'polypeptide(L)'
;MLDLRNSELSYILVSASNLRSLSSYLYSKDYYLVEIKGYYEGIFEDSVLAFTNLEPSDLKEDCKNIMNFFDQDCVIVKYKNQNNAFKIFSDGQEKPLGILLYNTD
;
A
#
# COMPACT_ATOMS: atom_id res chain seq x y z
N MET A 1 -5.38 -16.99 -4.40
CA MET A 1 -5.79 -15.86 -3.51
C MET A 1 -4.60 -15.42 -2.68
N LEU A 2 -4.32 -14.14 -2.68
CA LEU A 2 -3.29 -13.57 -1.81
C LEU A 2 -3.93 -13.20 -0.46
N ASP A 3 -3.45 -13.82 0.61
CA ASP A 3 -3.96 -13.56 1.95
C ASP A 3 -3.17 -12.42 2.60
N LEU A 4 -3.81 -11.26 2.74
CA LEU A 4 -3.20 -10.07 3.31
C LEU A 4 -3.31 -10.00 4.83
N ARG A 5 -3.73 -11.10 5.47
CA ARG A 5 -3.77 -11.20 6.94
C ARG A 5 -2.41 -11.58 7.54
N ASN A 6 -1.42 -11.90 6.69
CA ASN A 6 -0.09 -12.26 7.19
C ASN A 6 0.47 -11.12 8.05
N SER A 7 0.58 -11.35 9.35
CA SER A 7 0.99 -10.33 10.31
C SER A 7 2.50 -10.09 10.34
N GLU A 8 3.30 -10.97 9.75
CA GLU A 8 4.76 -10.87 9.81
C GLU A 8 5.32 -9.73 8.97
N LEU A 9 4.58 -9.29 7.97
CA LEU A 9 5.03 -8.24 7.06
C LEU A 9 4.09 -7.05 7.09
N SER A 10 4.67 -5.89 6.85
CA SER A 10 3.92 -4.69 6.53
C SER A 10 3.66 -4.65 5.04
N TYR A 11 2.63 -3.92 4.60
CA TYR A 11 2.46 -3.63 3.19
C TYR A 11 1.87 -2.25 2.98
N ILE A 12 2.10 -1.73 1.78
CA ILE A 12 1.45 -0.53 1.25
C ILE A 12 0.72 -0.95 -0.02
N LEU A 13 -0.52 -0.50 -0.17
CA LEU A 13 -1.28 -0.66 -1.40
C LEU A 13 -1.53 0.73 -1.96
N VAL A 14 -1.03 1.00 -3.15
CA VAL A 14 -1.09 2.32 -3.75
C VAL A 14 -1.27 2.24 -5.26
N SER A 15 -2.00 3.20 -5.82
CA SER A 15 -2.12 3.40 -7.25
C SER A 15 -1.56 4.78 -7.59
N ALA A 16 -1.13 4.93 -8.84
CA ALA A 16 -0.63 6.21 -9.34
C ALA A 16 -0.82 6.27 -10.85
N SER A 17 -0.94 7.48 -11.37
CA SER A 17 -1.04 7.69 -12.82
C SER A 17 0.21 7.21 -13.56
N ASN A 18 1.37 7.26 -12.89
CA ASN A 18 2.62 6.71 -13.42
C ASN A 18 3.07 5.55 -12.54
N LEU A 19 2.47 4.38 -12.78
CA LEU A 19 2.74 3.19 -12.00
C LEU A 19 4.19 2.72 -12.12
N ARG A 20 4.81 2.95 -13.28
CA ARG A 20 6.20 2.57 -13.52
C ARG A 20 7.16 3.34 -12.61
N SER A 21 6.98 4.65 -12.50
CA SER A 21 7.80 5.49 -11.62
C SER A 21 7.59 5.12 -10.16
N LEU A 22 6.34 4.85 -9.75
CA LEU A 22 6.02 4.40 -8.41
C LEU A 22 6.71 3.07 -8.10
N SER A 23 6.63 2.10 -9.00
CA SER A 23 7.26 0.79 -8.82
C SER A 23 8.77 0.92 -8.69
N SER A 24 9.40 1.75 -9.52
CA SER A 24 10.84 2.00 -9.44
C SER A 24 11.25 2.62 -8.12
N TYR A 25 10.46 3.58 -7.62
CA TYR A 25 10.70 4.19 -6.32
C TYR A 25 10.65 3.16 -5.20
N LEU A 26 9.60 2.34 -5.17
CA LEU A 26 9.42 1.32 -4.14
C LEU A 26 10.50 0.24 -4.22
N TYR A 27 10.86 -0.16 -5.43
CA TYR A 27 11.93 -1.13 -5.62
C TYR A 27 13.27 -0.62 -5.08
N SER A 28 13.56 0.67 -5.28
CA SER A 28 14.78 1.28 -4.76
C SER A 28 14.81 1.34 -3.22
N LYS A 29 13.66 1.21 -2.58
CA LYS A 29 13.51 1.18 -1.13
C LYS A 29 13.42 -0.25 -0.57
N ASP A 30 13.76 -1.25 -1.38
CA ASP A 30 13.78 -2.66 -1.01
C ASP A 30 12.40 -3.25 -0.67
N TYR A 31 11.33 -2.72 -1.26
CA TYR A 31 10.03 -3.33 -1.16
C TYR A 31 9.91 -4.51 -2.12
N TYR A 32 9.19 -5.53 -1.70
CA TYR A 32 8.78 -6.63 -2.59
C TYR A 32 7.46 -6.25 -3.24
N LEU A 33 7.44 -6.18 -4.56
CA LEU A 33 6.31 -5.62 -5.31
C LEU A 33 5.48 -6.70 -5.99
N VAL A 34 4.16 -6.53 -5.91
CA VAL A 34 3.19 -7.30 -6.68
C VAL A 34 2.26 -6.31 -7.36
N GLU A 35 2.22 -6.35 -8.69
CA GLU A 35 1.25 -5.56 -9.43
C GLU A 35 -0.10 -6.24 -9.37
N ILE A 36 -1.14 -5.50 -9.02
CA ILE A 36 -2.49 -6.01 -8.93
C ILE A 36 -3.45 -5.07 -9.65
N LYS A 37 -4.60 -5.62 -10.03
CA LYS A 37 -5.68 -4.83 -10.59
C LYS A 37 -6.82 -4.81 -9.58
N GLY A 38 -7.08 -3.64 -9.03
CA GLY A 38 -8.14 -3.44 -8.07
C GLY A 38 -9.44 -2.99 -8.72
N TYR A 39 -10.54 -3.29 -8.08
CA TYR A 39 -11.86 -2.81 -8.49
C TYR A 39 -12.44 -1.97 -7.34
N TYR A 40 -12.73 -0.73 -7.63
CA TYR A 40 -13.25 0.20 -6.63
C TYR A 40 -14.30 1.12 -7.27
N GLU A 41 -15.48 1.11 -6.69
CA GLU A 41 -16.61 1.95 -7.15
C GLU A 41 -16.89 1.82 -8.66
N GLY A 42 -16.82 0.60 -9.19
CA GLY A 42 -17.11 0.35 -10.61
C GLY A 42 -15.94 0.57 -11.55
N ILE A 43 -14.78 0.93 -11.04
CA ILE A 43 -13.59 1.23 -11.85
C ILE A 43 -12.47 0.26 -11.51
N PHE A 44 -11.82 -0.30 -12.54
CA PHE A 44 -10.59 -1.07 -12.37
C PHE A 44 -9.40 -0.12 -12.34
N GLU A 45 -8.54 -0.30 -11.35
CA GLU A 45 -7.31 0.48 -11.22
C GLU A 45 -6.10 -0.45 -11.12
N ASP A 46 -5.05 -0.13 -11.85
CA ASP A 46 -3.77 -0.79 -11.67
C ASP A 46 -3.11 -0.25 -10.40
N SER A 47 -2.68 -1.16 -9.54
CA SER A 47 -2.12 -0.81 -8.25
C SER A 47 -0.87 -1.65 -7.98
N VAL A 48 -0.06 -1.19 -7.04
CA VAL A 48 1.09 -1.92 -6.55
C VAL A 48 0.86 -2.27 -5.10
N LEU A 49 1.04 -3.55 -4.78
CA LEU A 49 1.07 -4.05 -3.41
C LEU A 49 2.54 -4.24 -3.05
N ALA A 50 3.03 -3.47 -2.10
CA ALA A 50 4.44 -3.44 -1.74
C ALA A 50 4.63 -3.96 -0.32
N PHE A 51 5.35 -5.06 -0.18
CA PHE A 51 5.62 -5.70 1.11
C PHE A 51 6.97 -5.28 1.65
N THR A 52 7.05 -5.11 2.95
CA THR A 52 8.28 -4.74 3.63
C THR A 52 8.26 -5.22 5.07
N ASN A 53 9.43 -5.25 5.69
CA ASN A 53 9.59 -5.56 7.11
C ASN A 53 9.85 -4.31 7.96
N LEU A 54 9.60 -3.14 7.43
CA LEU A 54 9.82 -1.87 8.13
C LEU A 54 8.93 -1.73 9.37
N GLU A 55 9.46 -1.04 10.37
CA GLU A 55 8.68 -0.65 11.54
C GLU A 55 7.61 0.37 11.16
N PRO A 56 6.52 0.48 11.94
CA PRO A 56 5.42 1.41 11.60
C PRO A 56 5.85 2.85 11.38
N SER A 57 6.77 3.37 12.17
CA SER A 57 7.24 4.76 12.05
C SER A 57 7.92 5.01 10.70
N ASP A 58 8.77 4.08 10.27
CA ASP A 58 9.47 4.18 8.99
C ASP A 58 8.49 4.02 7.82
N LEU A 59 7.53 3.11 7.97
CA LEU A 59 6.52 2.87 6.95
C LEU A 59 5.61 4.09 6.76
N LYS A 60 5.23 4.76 7.85
CA LYS A 60 4.45 6.00 7.78
C LYS A 60 5.19 7.10 7.04
N GLU A 61 6.48 7.22 7.26
CA GLU A 61 7.32 8.19 6.57
C GLU A 61 7.36 7.91 5.07
N ASP A 62 7.52 6.64 4.68
CA ASP A 62 7.49 6.25 3.27
C ASP A 62 6.13 6.53 2.63
N CYS A 63 5.03 6.28 3.34
CA CYS A 63 3.68 6.59 2.86
C CYS A 63 3.53 8.09 2.58
N LYS A 64 4.03 8.92 3.48
CA LYS A 64 3.98 10.37 3.33
C LYS A 64 4.76 10.81 2.10
N ASN A 65 5.95 10.26 1.91
CA ASN A 65 6.77 10.56 0.74
C ASN A 65 6.10 10.14 -0.56
N ILE A 66 5.47 8.96 -0.57
CA ILE A 66 4.75 8.46 -1.73
C ILE A 66 3.59 9.39 -2.09
N MET A 67 2.80 9.81 -1.10
CA MET A 67 1.70 10.73 -1.34
C MET A 67 2.17 12.06 -1.92
N ASN A 68 3.30 12.57 -1.45
CA ASN A 68 3.86 13.82 -1.94
C ASN A 68 4.46 13.70 -3.34
N PHE A 69 5.25 12.64 -3.58
CA PHE A 69 5.97 12.49 -4.86
C PHE A 69 5.06 12.08 -6.01
N PHE A 70 3.98 11.37 -5.73
CA PHE A 70 3.10 10.81 -6.75
C PHE A 70 1.70 11.43 -6.71
N ASP A 71 1.54 12.52 -5.97
CA ASP A 71 0.32 13.31 -5.90
C ASP A 71 -0.90 12.45 -5.55
N GLN A 72 -0.75 11.64 -4.50
CA GLN A 72 -1.82 10.78 -4.02
C GLN A 72 -2.45 11.38 -2.76
N ASP A 73 -3.78 11.35 -2.68
CA ASP A 73 -4.52 11.84 -1.51
C ASP A 73 -4.45 10.87 -0.34
N CYS A 74 -4.29 9.59 -0.64
CA CYS A 74 -4.25 8.55 0.38
C CYS A 74 -3.51 7.32 -0.13
N VAL A 75 -3.08 6.48 0.82
CA VAL A 75 -2.56 5.14 0.56
C VAL A 75 -3.16 4.19 1.58
N ILE A 76 -3.19 2.90 1.25
CA ILE A 76 -3.61 1.86 2.19
C ILE A 76 -2.36 1.21 2.76
N VAL A 77 -2.35 1.00 4.07
CA VAL A 77 -1.20 0.44 4.77
C VAL A 77 -1.65 -0.60 5.79
N LYS A 78 -0.86 -1.63 5.97
CA LYS A 78 -1.00 -2.58 7.07
C LYS A 78 0.36 -2.71 7.76
N TYR A 79 0.39 -2.46 9.06
CA TYR A 79 1.63 -2.54 9.83
C TYR A 79 1.92 -3.99 10.22
N LYS A 80 3.19 -4.35 10.29
CA LYS A 80 3.56 -5.71 10.73
C LYS A 80 3.05 -5.96 12.15
N ASN A 81 2.78 -7.21 12.45
CA ASN A 81 2.20 -7.67 13.71
C ASN A 81 0.76 -7.20 13.92
N GLN A 82 0.10 -6.73 12.87
CA GLN A 82 -1.31 -6.39 12.87
C GLN A 82 -1.99 -7.04 11.68
N ASN A 83 -3.30 -7.25 11.78
CA ASN A 83 -4.09 -7.87 10.71
C ASN A 83 -4.93 -6.85 9.94
N ASN A 84 -5.27 -5.74 10.56
CA ASN A 84 -6.14 -4.74 9.97
C ASN A 84 -5.36 -3.73 9.15
N ALA A 85 -5.93 -3.35 8.01
CA ALA A 85 -5.38 -2.29 7.17
C ALA A 85 -6.00 -0.95 7.54
N PHE A 86 -5.29 0.11 7.20
CA PHE A 86 -5.71 1.49 7.41
C PHE A 86 -5.56 2.28 6.12
N LYS A 87 -6.42 3.27 5.94
CA LYS A 87 -6.27 4.26 4.89
C LYS A 87 -5.63 5.50 5.52
N ILE A 88 -4.45 5.88 5.04
CA ILE A 88 -3.74 7.07 5.51
C ILE A 88 -3.96 8.17 4.49
N PHE A 89 -4.38 9.34 4.97
CA PHE A 89 -4.59 10.53 4.15
C PHE A 89 -3.39 11.47 4.22
N SER A 90 -3.27 12.34 3.23
CA SER A 90 -2.15 13.27 3.12
C SER A 90 -2.06 14.25 4.31
N ASP A 91 -3.15 14.46 5.03
CA ASP A 91 -3.16 15.30 6.24
C ASP A 91 -2.77 14.55 7.51
N GLY A 92 -2.42 13.26 7.38
CA GLY A 92 -2.00 12.41 8.50
C GLY A 92 -3.13 11.64 9.18
N GLN A 93 -4.38 11.84 8.79
CA GLN A 93 -5.49 11.09 9.35
C GLN A 93 -5.44 9.64 8.90
N GLU A 94 -5.87 8.72 9.77
CA GLU A 94 -5.94 7.30 9.48
C GLU A 94 -7.38 6.81 9.70
N LYS A 95 -7.85 5.96 8.77
CA LYS A 95 -9.17 5.37 8.84
C LYS A 95 -9.04 3.84 8.76
N PRO A 96 -9.55 3.09 9.75
CA PRO A 96 -9.46 1.63 9.71
C PRO A 96 -10.32 1.06 8.57
N LEU A 97 -9.79 0.06 7.87
CA LEU A 97 -10.47 -0.63 6.77
C LEU A 97 -10.77 -2.09 7.09
N GLY A 98 -10.20 -2.63 8.16
CA GLY A 98 -10.34 -4.04 8.48
C GLY A 98 -9.33 -4.91 7.74
N ILE A 99 -9.65 -6.18 7.56
CA ILE A 99 -8.77 -7.17 6.94
C ILE A 99 -9.03 -7.16 5.44
N LEU A 100 -7.95 -7.07 4.65
CA LEU A 100 -8.03 -7.09 3.19
C LEU A 100 -7.65 -8.46 2.64
N LEU A 101 -8.39 -8.90 1.64
CA LEU A 101 -8.12 -10.13 0.91
C LEU A 101 -8.16 -9.81 -0.58
N TYR A 102 -7.18 -10.32 -1.31
CA TYR A 102 -7.12 -10.15 -2.76
C TYR A 102 -7.06 -11.50 -3.45
N ASN A 103 -7.80 -11.59 -4.54
CA ASN A 103 -7.76 -12.75 -5.42
C ASN A 103 -6.73 -12.47 -6.51
N THR A 104 -5.73 -13.36 -6.61
CA THR A 104 -4.63 -13.22 -7.57
C THR A 104 -4.80 -14.11 -8.82
N ASP A 105 -5.89 -14.82 -8.91
CA ASP A 105 -6.16 -15.72 -10.05
C ASP A 105 -6.59 -14.95 -11.31
#